data_7f67e6b6d5e55cfd568233e5792e530a
#
_entry.id   7f67e6b6d5e55cfd568233e5792e530a
#
_cell.length_a   1.000
_cell.length_b   1.000
_cell.length_c   1.000
_cell.angle_alpha   90.00
_cell.angle_beta   90.00
_cell.angle_gamma   90.00
#
_symmetry.space_group_name_H-M   'P 1'
#
loop_
_entity.id
_entity.type
_entity.pdbx_description
1 polymer ?
#
loop_
_entity_poly.entity_id
_entity_poly.type
_entity_poly.pdbx_seq_one_letter_code
_entity_poly.pdbx_strand_id
1 'polypeptide(L)'
;AKILHRRTHGRECEIINRSAVFHLPEHVYAYPTRPDTLVVRLKTARRDIRKAVVLYKNIYDHHSLPYEKDMALVGRSEDSDWFETEIALSEKRFKYYFKLDDGREVTYFCASGFLNDPEETDSFFYPYINGCDLLDLPEWARGEIIYQVWIDRFFDGDPRNNPPEVKPFDALPDRNTYYGGDFAGIIKKLDYLAEMGVRILYLSPLFLSGSYHKYDVIDY
;
A
#
# COMPACT_ATOMS: atom_id res chain seq x y z
N ALA A 1 -21.38 32.18 47.69
CA ALA A 1 -20.22 31.33 47.74
C ALA A 1 -20.30 30.34 46.54
N LYS A 2 -19.54 30.62 45.46
CA LYS A 2 -19.37 29.70 44.34
C LYS A 2 -18.15 28.83 44.62
N ILE A 3 -18.38 27.54 44.86
CA ILE A 3 -17.32 26.56 44.98
C ILE A 3 -16.91 26.17 43.53
N LEU A 4 -15.75 26.65 43.11
CA LEU A 4 -15.08 26.18 41.89
C LEU A 4 -14.52 24.77 42.12
N HIS A 5 -15.15 23.78 41.57
CA HIS A 5 -14.55 22.47 41.42
C HIS A 5 -13.41 22.56 40.39
N ARG A 6 -12.19 22.67 40.85
CA ARG A 6 -10.99 22.34 40.07
C ARG A 6 -11.05 20.85 39.79
N ARG A 7 -11.39 20.48 38.55
CA ARG A 7 -11.09 19.15 38.03
C ARG A 7 -9.58 19.06 37.87
N THR A 8 -8.93 18.45 38.85
CA THR A 8 -7.58 17.90 38.66
C THR A 8 -7.71 16.76 37.65
N HIS A 9 -7.26 17.01 36.41
CA HIS A 9 -6.97 15.94 35.47
C HIS A 9 -5.76 15.21 36.08
N GLY A 10 -6.02 14.17 36.86
CA GLY A 10 -5.05 13.14 37.13
C GLY A 10 -4.70 12.54 35.77
N ARG A 11 -3.43 12.64 35.36
CA ARG A 11 -2.92 11.81 34.28
C ARG A 11 -3.04 10.38 34.79
N GLU A 12 -4.05 9.65 34.29
CA GLU A 12 -4.10 8.22 34.40
C GLU A 12 -2.77 7.69 33.84
N CYS A 13 -2.20 6.73 34.54
CA CYS A 13 -0.97 6.07 34.15
C CYS A 13 -1.26 5.34 32.83
N GLU A 14 -0.98 5.98 31.70
CA GLU A 14 -1.19 5.40 30.37
C GLU A 14 -0.19 4.26 30.21
N ILE A 15 -0.69 3.06 30.39
CA ILE A 15 -0.06 1.78 30.02
C ILE A 15 -0.23 1.66 28.49
N ILE A 16 0.73 1.05 27.81
CA ILE A 16 0.64 0.77 26.35
C ILE A 16 -0.76 0.26 26.01
N ASN A 17 -1.42 0.92 25.06
CA ASN A 17 -2.72 0.48 24.55
C ASN A 17 -2.56 -0.77 23.69
N ARG A 18 -2.48 -1.93 24.36
CA ARG A 18 -2.21 -3.23 23.74
C ARG A 18 -3.22 -3.59 22.67
N SER A 19 -4.47 -3.13 22.78
CA SER A 19 -5.51 -3.40 21.77
C SER A 19 -5.32 -2.66 20.45
N ALA A 20 -4.52 -1.59 20.46
CA ALA A 20 -4.21 -0.80 19.26
C ALA A 20 -2.89 -1.22 18.59
N VAL A 21 -2.11 -2.09 19.23
CA VAL A 21 -0.89 -2.64 18.60
C VAL A 21 -1.28 -3.74 17.65
N PHE A 22 -0.84 -3.62 16.40
CA PHE A 22 -1.22 -4.56 15.35
C PHE A 22 -0.10 -4.80 14.35
N HIS A 23 0.09 -6.07 14.00
CA HIS A 23 0.97 -6.55 12.94
C HIS A 23 0.49 -7.91 12.42
N LEU A 24 0.74 -8.18 11.15
CA LEU A 24 0.59 -9.49 10.50
C LEU A 24 1.82 -9.78 9.65
N PRO A 25 2.30 -11.05 9.57
CA PRO A 25 3.44 -11.42 8.74
C PRO A 25 3.08 -11.54 7.24
N GLU A 26 2.28 -10.60 6.72
CA GLU A 26 1.77 -10.53 5.35
C GLU A 26 1.64 -9.07 4.88
N HIS A 27 1.50 -8.88 3.57
CA HIS A 27 1.27 -7.58 3.00
C HIS A 27 -0.04 -6.95 3.59
N VAL A 28 -0.02 -5.72 4.03
CA VAL A 28 0.93 -4.60 3.91
C VAL A 28 1.89 -4.43 5.10
N TYR A 29 1.91 -5.34 6.06
CA TYR A 29 2.71 -5.25 7.30
C TYR A 29 4.06 -5.94 7.18
N ALA A 30 4.17 -6.98 6.36
CA ALA A 30 5.42 -7.65 6.05
C ALA A 30 5.47 -7.96 4.54
N TYR A 31 6.47 -7.43 3.84
CA TYR A 31 6.64 -7.66 2.42
C TYR A 31 8.10 -7.49 1.98
N PRO A 32 8.57 -8.28 1.01
CA PRO A 32 9.94 -8.18 0.53
C PRO A 32 10.12 -6.99 -0.41
N THR A 33 11.28 -6.35 -0.33
CA THR A 33 11.72 -5.30 -1.25
C THR A 33 12.91 -5.71 -2.09
N ARG A 34 13.68 -6.67 -1.59
CA ARG A 34 14.86 -7.28 -2.22
C ARG A 34 14.90 -8.76 -1.91
N PRO A 35 15.69 -9.55 -2.64
CA PRO A 35 15.73 -11.01 -2.44
C PRO A 35 16.06 -11.48 -1.01
N ASP A 36 16.68 -10.63 -0.22
CA ASP A 36 17.14 -10.91 1.14
C ASP A 36 16.58 -9.95 2.19
N THR A 37 15.71 -9.01 1.77
CA THR A 37 15.26 -7.90 2.61
C THR A 37 13.74 -7.89 2.73
N LEU A 38 13.27 -7.85 3.98
CA LEU A 38 11.87 -7.77 4.36
C LEU A 38 11.59 -6.43 5.03
N VAL A 39 10.61 -5.68 4.55
CA VAL A 39 10.01 -4.57 5.30
C VAL A 39 9.08 -5.14 6.34
N VAL A 40 9.16 -4.62 7.57
CA VAL A 40 8.20 -4.92 8.64
C VAL A 40 7.60 -3.63 9.17
N ARG A 41 6.28 -3.61 9.33
CA ARG A 41 5.48 -2.48 9.82
C ARG A 41 4.74 -2.86 11.10
N LEU A 42 4.64 -1.91 11.99
CA LEU A 42 3.87 -2.03 13.23
C LEU A 42 2.93 -0.84 13.34
N LYS A 43 1.66 -1.10 13.61
CA LYS A 43 0.67 -0.08 13.95
C LYS A 43 0.51 -0.02 15.46
N THR A 44 0.44 1.18 16.04
CA THR A 44 0.19 1.42 17.47
C THR A 44 -0.83 2.52 17.66
N ALA A 45 -1.33 2.75 18.87
CA ALA A 45 -2.07 3.96 19.17
C ALA A 45 -1.17 5.19 18.99
N ARG A 46 -1.78 6.31 18.68
CA ARG A 46 -1.07 7.57 18.47
C ARG A 46 -0.34 8.03 19.72
N ARG A 47 0.97 8.28 19.62
CA ARG A 47 1.85 8.76 20.70
C ARG A 47 1.95 7.81 21.89
N ASP A 48 1.65 6.55 21.71
CA ASP A 48 1.64 5.54 22.74
C ASP A 48 3.02 4.91 22.94
N ILE A 49 3.75 4.70 21.86
CA ILE A 49 5.09 4.10 21.85
C ILE A 49 6.14 5.17 21.59
N ARG A 50 7.15 5.23 22.47
CA ARG A 50 8.32 6.09 22.32
C ARG A 50 9.38 5.50 21.42
N LYS A 51 9.61 4.18 21.55
CA LYS A 51 10.59 3.44 20.76
C LYS A 51 10.05 2.05 20.43
N ALA A 52 10.13 1.69 19.15
CA ALA A 52 9.86 0.34 18.66
C ALA A 52 11.14 -0.23 18.06
N VAL A 53 11.44 -1.50 18.38
CA VAL A 53 12.58 -2.25 17.90
C VAL A 53 12.08 -3.58 17.38
N VAL A 54 12.55 -4.05 16.22
CA VAL A 54 12.34 -5.42 15.76
C VAL A 54 13.55 -6.27 16.15
N LEU A 55 13.26 -7.41 16.76
CA LEU A 55 14.25 -8.46 17.01
C LEU A 55 14.02 -9.57 15.99
N TYR A 56 15.06 -9.97 15.25
CA TYR A 56 14.91 -10.92 14.16
C TYR A 56 16.10 -11.84 13.98
N LYS A 57 15.87 -13.03 13.47
CA LYS A 57 16.92 -13.97 13.04
C LYS A 57 16.37 -14.99 12.03
N ASN A 58 17.25 -15.85 11.52
CA ASN A 58 16.83 -16.96 10.67
C ASN A 58 15.95 -17.95 11.46
N ILE A 59 14.89 -18.47 10.82
CA ILE A 59 13.94 -19.41 11.45
C ILE A 59 14.60 -20.67 11.99
N TYR A 60 15.71 -21.12 11.39
CA TYR A 60 16.46 -22.32 11.78
C TYR A 60 17.64 -22.05 12.73
N ASP A 61 17.85 -20.77 13.04
CA ASP A 61 18.87 -20.43 14.02
C ASP A 61 18.28 -20.48 15.43
N HIS A 62 18.69 -21.49 16.21
CA HIS A 62 18.25 -21.70 17.59
C HIS A 62 19.32 -21.32 18.63
N HIS A 63 20.51 -20.90 18.18
CA HIS A 63 21.67 -20.74 19.06
C HIS A 63 22.16 -19.30 19.20
N SER A 64 21.97 -18.45 18.18
CA SER A 64 22.41 -17.05 18.25
C SER A 64 21.37 -16.17 18.94
N LEU A 65 21.84 -15.04 19.46
CA LEU A 65 20.94 -13.96 19.85
C LEU A 65 20.30 -13.29 18.60
N PRO A 66 19.07 -12.80 18.68
CA PRO A 66 18.46 -12.09 17.57
C PRO A 66 19.20 -10.76 17.30
N TYR A 67 19.23 -10.38 16.03
CA TYR A 67 19.60 -9.01 15.63
C TYR A 67 18.53 -8.05 16.11
N GLU A 68 18.93 -6.87 16.57
CA GLU A 68 18.02 -5.79 16.94
C GLU A 68 18.11 -4.68 15.91
N LYS A 69 16.94 -4.12 15.49
CA LYS A 69 16.90 -2.99 14.60
C LYS A 69 15.80 -2.01 15.00
N ASP A 70 16.17 -0.75 15.16
CA ASP A 70 15.22 0.33 15.47
C ASP A 70 14.25 0.52 14.32
N MET A 71 13.00 0.80 14.66
CA MET A 71 11.95 1.12 13.70
C MET A 71 11.72 2.62 13.65
N ALA A 72 11.62 3.17 12.45
CA ALA A 72 11.32 4.59 12.25
C ALA A 72 9.81 4.83 12.29
N LEU A 73 9.39 5.94 12.87
CA LEU A 73 8.01 6.43 12.74
C LEU A 73 7.83 7.00 11.33
N VAL A 74 7.11 6.28 10.47
CA VAL A 74 6.92 6.63 9.06
C VAL A 74 5.58 7.27 8.74
N GLY A 75 4.62 7.16 9.63
CA GLY A 75 3.30 7.74 9.43
C GLY A 75 2.56 7.97 10.74
N ARG A 76 1.67 8.96 10.71
CA ARG A 76 0.80 9.30 11.83
C ARG A 76 -0.58 9.65 11.32
N SER A 77 -1.61 8.98 11.81
CA SER A 77 -3.00 9.33 11.56
C SER A 77 -3.62 10.03 12.79
N GLU A 78 -4.92 10.23 12.77
CA GLU A 78 -5.64 10.83 13.90
C GLU A 78 -5.55 9.98 15.18
N ASP A 79 -5.57 8.65 15.02
CA ASP A 79 -5.66 7.66 16.10
C ASP A 79 -4.45 6.73 16.22
N SER A 80 -3.56 6.70 15.22
CA SER A 80 -2.52 5.68 15.09
C SER A 80 -1.17 6.25 14.68
N ASP A 81 -0.10 5.61 15.14
CA ASP A 81 1.28 5.76 14.70
C ASP A 81 1.72 4.49 13.95
N TRP A 82 2.54 4.67 12.90
CA TRP A 82 3.08 3.60 12.07
C TRP A 82 4.58 3.59 12.13
N PHE A 83 5.13 2.49 12.61
CA PHE A 83 6.56 2.24 12.65
C PHE A 83 6.96 1.26 11.56
N GLU A 84 8.13 1.47 10.95
CA GLU A 84 8.64 0.64 9.87
C GLU A 84 10.14 0.51 9.93
N THR A 85 10.66 -0.62 9.50
CA THR A 85 12.08 -0.83 9.19
C THR A 85 12.25 -1.95 8.19
N GLU A 86 13.41 -1.99 7.52
CA GLU A 86 13.84 -3.12 6.71
C GLU A 86 14.72 -4.06 7.54
N ILE A 87 14.50 -5.36 7.48
CA ILE A 87 15.38 -6.37 8.04
C ILE A 87 15.92 -7.26 6.92
N ALA A 88 17.19 -7.67 7.01
CA ALA A 88 17.85 -8.42 5.94
C ALA A 88 18.55 -9.65 6.48
N LEU A 89 18.38 -10.79 5.77
CA LEU A 89 19.06 -12.05 6.03
C LEU A 89 19.34 -12.76 4.69
N SER A 90 20.58 -13.17 4.47
CA SER A 90 21.01 -13.91 3.27
C SER A 90 20.20 -15.20 3.04
N GLU A 91 19.73 -15.83 4.10
CA GLU A 91 18.94 -17.06 4.09
C GLU A 91 17.47 -16.82 3.68
N LYS A 92 17.01 -15.58 3.58
CA LYS A 92 15.66 -15.20 3.13
C LYS A 92 14.52 -15.74 3.99
N ARG A 93 14.78 -16.07 5.24
CA ARG A 93 13.87 -16.73 6.17
C ARG A 93 13.90 -16.01 7.50
N PHE A 94 12.79 -15.51 7.98
CA PHE A 94 12.75 -14.64 9.15
C PHE A 94 11.81 -15.17 10.20
N LYS A 95 12.27 -15.20 11.46
CA LYS A 95 11.45 -15.15 12.66
C LYS A 95 11.76 -13.86 13.39
N TYR A 96 10.73 -13.18 13.89
CA TYR A 96 10.89 -11.86 14.50
C TYR A 96 9.75 -11.54 15.47
N TYR A 97 10.01 -10.58 16.35
CA TYR A 97 9.03 -9.98 17.24
C TYR A 97 9.44 -8.55 17.57
N PHE A 98 8.57 -7.81 18.23
CA PHE A 98 8.77 -6.40 18.51
C PHE A 98 8.98 -6.14 19.99
N LYS A 99 9.95 -5.29 20.33
CA LYS A 99 10.18 -4.73 21.64
C LYS A 99 9.68 -3.30 21.65
N LEU A 100 8.76 -2.99 22.54
CA LEU A 100 8.05 -1.74 22.63
C LEU A 100 8.37 -1.05 23.93
N ASP A 101 8.73 0.23 23.88
CA ASP A 101 9.08 1.07 24.99
C ASP A 101 8.22 2.34 24.95
N ASP A 102 7.38 2.60 25.95
CA ASP A 102 6.58 3.81 26.11
C ASP A 102 7.31 4.90 26.95
N GLY A 103 8.52 4.57 27.41
CA GLY A 103 9.33 5.40 28.32
C GLY A 103 9.10 5.11 29.80
N ARG A 104 8.25 4.14 30.15
CA ARG A 104 7.97 3.68 31.51
C ARG A 104 8.13 2.18 31.66
N GLU A 105 7.61 1.44 30.69
CA GLU A 105 7.75 -0.02 30.61
C GLU A 105 8.29 -0.46 29.27
N VAL A 106 8.90 -1.64 29.26
CA VAL A 106 9.29 -2.36 28.07
C VAL A 106 8.51 -3.66 28.02
N THR A 107 7.85 -3.92 26.90
CA THR A 107 7.12 -5.18 26.65
C THR A 107 7.43 -5.70 25.27
N TYR A 108 7.12 -6.96 25.01
CA TYR A 108 7.32 -7.56 23.70
C TYR A 108 5.97 -7.91 23.08
N PHE A 109 5.83 -7.61 21.78
CA PHE A 109 4.68 -7.99 20.98
C PHE A 109 5.08 -9.08 19.97
N CYS A 110 4.43 -10.21 20.08
CA CYS A 110 4.73 -11.46 19.39
C CYS A 110 3.46 -11.99 18.70
N ALA A 111 3.59 -13.07 17.94
CA ALA A 111 2.44 -13.76 17.32
C ALA A 111 1.45 -14.29 18.38
N SER A 112 1.93 -14.70 19.54
CA SER A 112 1.11 -15.14 20.69
C SER A 112 0.52 -13.96 21.51
N GLY A 113 0.84 -12.70 21.16
CA GLY A 113 0.38 -11.51 21.89
C GLY A 113 1.51 -10.83 22.66
N PHE A 114 1.17 -10.19 23.78
CA PHE A 114 2.13 -9.44 24.61
C PHE A 114 2.76 -10.33 25.68
N LEU A 115 4.08 -10.35 25.73
CA LEU A 115 4.89 -11.15 26.65
C LEU A 115 5.97 -10.26 27.29
N ASN A 116 6.43 -10.66 28.50
CA ASN A 116 7.56 -10.01 29.15
C ASN A 116 8.90 -10.67 28.79
N ASP A 117 8.85 -11.94 28.45
CA ASP A 117 10.03 -12.77 28.06
C ASP A 117 9.59 -13.75 26.97
N PRO A 118 9.67 -13.34 25.69
CA PRO A 118 9.20 -14.17 24.58
C PRO A 118 10.18 -15.33 24.28
N GLU A 119 9.61 -16.51 24.02
CA GLU A 119 10.34 -17.63 23.48
C GLU A 119 10.38 -17.59 21.95
N GLU A 120 11.25 -18.41 21.34
CA GLU A 120 11.35 -18.48 19.87
C GLU A 120 10.04 -18.91 19.18
N THR A 121 9.24 -19.74 19.85
CA THR A 121 7.94 -20.22 19.38
C THR A 121 6.89 -19.12 19.30
N ASP A 122 7.10 -17.99 20.02
CA ASP A 122 6.19 -16.86 20.03
C ASP A 122 6.37 -15.91 18.86
N SER A 123 7.43 -16.10 18.05
CA SER A 123 7.78 -15.20 16.94
C SER A 123 6.73 -15.17 15.82
N PHE A 124 6.64 -14.05 15.14
CA PHE A 124 6.09 -14.00 13.79
C PHE A 124 7.06 -14.68 12.83
N PHE A 125 6.52 -15.37 11.81
CA PHE A 125 7.32 -16.07 10.82
C PHE A 125 7.06 -15.52 9.42
N TYR A 126 8.14 -15.21 8.70
CA TYR A 126 8.12 -15.03 7.26
C TYR A 126 8.98 -16.16 6.65
N PRO A 127 8.34 -17.23 6.15
CA PRO A 127 9.03 -18.51 5.93
C PRO A 127 10.06 -18.46 4.82
N TYR A 128 9.86 -17.67 3.77
CA TYR A 128 10.80 -17.52 2.68
C TYR A 128 10.43 -16.37 1.74
N ILE A 129 11.40 -15.60 1.25
CA ILE A 129 11.23 -14.65 0.17
C ILE A 129 11.41 -15.37 -1.18
N ASN A 130 10.32 -15.56 -1.92
CA ASN A 130 10.37 -16.09 -3.29
C ASN A 130 10.60 -14.94 -4.29
N GLY A 131 11.18 -15.27 -5.46
CA GLY A 131 11.37 -14.28 -6.51
C GLY A 131 10.06 -13.68 -7.03
N CYS A 132 8.97 -14.46 -7.03
CA CYS A 132 7.63 -13.99 -7.43
C CYS A 132 6.97 -13.03 -6.42
N ASP A 133 7.46 -12.97 -5.18
CA ASP A 133 6.97 -12.03 -4.16
C ASP A 133 7.58 -10.63 -4.34
N LEU A 134 8.61 -10.52 -5.18
CA LEU A 134 9.29 -9.26 -5.48
C LEU A 134 8.58 -8.55 -6.62
N LEU A 135 8.06 -7.36 -6.33
CA LEU A 135 7.51 -6.49 -7.34
C LEU A 135 8.65 -5.74 -8.06
N ASP A 136 9.09 -6.28 -9.19
CA ASP A 136 10.05 -5.61 -10.06
C ASP A 136 9.34 -4.56 -10.92
N LEU A 137 9.17 -3.37 -10.36
CA LEU A 137 8.61 -2.24 -11.10
C LEU A 137 9.70 -1.63 -11.98
N PRO A 138 9.50 -1.58 -13.30
CA PRO A 138 10.43 -0.89 -14.17
C PRO A 138 10.55 0.57 -13.76
N GLU A 139 11.78 1.09 -13.78
CA GLU A 139 12.09 2.41 -13.24
C GLU A 139 11.31 3.54 -13.96
N TRP A 140 11.03 3.35 -15.25
CA TRP A 140 10.23 4.29 -16.05
C TRP A 140 8.76 4.40 -15.60
N ALA A 141 8.24 3.43 -14.83
CA ALA A 141 6.85 3.44 -14.35
C ALA A 141 6.68 4.09 -12.97
N ARG A 142 7.80 4.35 -12.27
CA ARG A 142 7.76 4.91 -10.91
C ARG A 142 7.39 6.39 -10.92
N GLY A 143 6.29 6.72 -10.24
CA GLY A 143 5.82 8.09 -10.10
C GLY A 143 5.19 8.70 -11.36
N GLU A 144 4.95 7.89 -12.40
CA GLU A 144 4.35 8.36 -13.63
C GLU A 144 2.84 8.50 -13.52
N ILE A 145 2.30 9.45 -14.28
CA ILE A 145 0.86 9.67 -14.38
C ILE A 145 0.29 8.73 -15.43
N ILE A 146 -0.60 7.84 -14.99
CA ILE A 146 -1.37 6.96 -15.86
C ILE A 146 -2.72 7.63 -16.15
N TYR A 147 -3.03 7.85 -17.42
CA TYR A 147 -4.30 8.41 -17.85
C TYR A 147 -5.15 7.34 -18.54
N GLN A 148 -6.31 7.05 -17.97
CA GLN A 148 -7.26 6.12 -18.59
C GLN A 148 -8.05 6.82 -19.69
N VAL A 149 -7.91 6.34 -20.92
CA VAL A 149 -8.65 6.82 -22.07
C VAL A 149 -9.84 5.89 -22.35
N TRP A 150 -11.03 6.44 -22.31
CA TRP A 150 -12.23 5.79 -22.85
C TRP A 150 -12.36 6.18 -24.31
N ILE A 151 -11.97 5.31 -25.21
CA ILE A 151 -11.69 5.65 -26.62
C ILE A 151 -12.87 6.37 -27.29
N ASP A 152 -14.07 5.77 -27.28
CA ASP A 152 -15.27 6.35 -27.88
C ASP A 152 -15.63 7.73 -27.36
N ARG A 153 -15.20 8.04 -26.13
CA ARG A 153 -15.57 9.28 -25.40
C ARG A 153 -14.46 10.31 -25.35
N PHE A 154 -13.30 10.04 -25.94
CA PHE A 154 -12.14 10.90 -25.76
C PHE A 154 -12.04 11.99 -26.82
N PHE A 155 -11.98 11.65 -28.11
CA PHE A 155 -11.96 12.59 -29.22
C PHE A 155 -12.18 11.86 -30.55
N ASP A 156 -13.12 12.37 -31.38
CA ASP A 156 -13.35 11.92 -32.76
C ASP A 156 -12.26 12.49 -33.67
N GLY A 157 -11.36 11.66 -34.12
CA GLY A 157 -10.23 12.05 -34.96
C GLY A 157 -10.46 11.85 -36.43
N ASP A 158 -11.29 10.89 -36.82
CA ASP A 158 -11.64 10.59 -38.22
C ASP A 158 -13.12 10.19 -38.34
N PRO A 159 -14.01 11.13 -38.60
CA PRO A 159 -15.45 10.86 -38.71
C PRO A 159 -15.84 9.83 -39.79
N ARG A 160 -14.91 9.44 -40.68
CA ARG A 160 -15.19 8.44 -41.73
C ARG A 160 -15.26 7.01 -41.20
N ASN A 161 -14.69 6.78 -40.03
CA ASN A 161 -14.69 5.46 -39.39
C ASN A 161 -15.80 5.31 -38.32
N ASN A 162 -16.61 6.32 -38.14
CA ASN A 162 -17.67 6.33 -37.16
C ASN A 162 -18.71 5.24 -37.41
N PRO A 163 -19.21 4.55 -36.38
CA PRO A 163 -20.36 3.68 -36.50
C PRO A 163 -21.62 4.49 -36.88
N PRO A 164 -22.67 3.82 -37.39
CA PRO A 164 -23.96 4.48 -37.59
C PRO A 164 -24.50 5.11 -36.29
N GLU A 165 -25.19 6.22 -36.41
CA GLU A 165 -25.89 6.92 -35.28
C GLU A 165 -24.98 7.48 -34.18
N VAL A 166 -23.80 7.99 -34.54
CA VAL A 166 -22.93 8.73 -33.63
C VAL A 166 -23.57 10.06 -33.24
N LYS A 167 -23.57 10.37 -31.94
CA LYS A 167 -23.93 11.69 -31.44
C LYS A 167 -22.81 12.69 -31.66
N PRO A 168 -23.12 14.00 -31.84
CA PRO A 168 -22.10 15.04 -31.79
C PRO A 168 -21.23 14.94 -30.53
N PHE A 169 -19.93 15.16 -30.69
CA PHE A 169 -18.99 14.99 -29.60
C PHE A 169 -19.23 15.89 -28.39
N ASP A 170 -19.83 17.05 -28.60
CA ASP A 170 -20.22 18.05 -27.60
C ASP A 170 -21.64 17.83 -27.03
N ALA A 171 -22.37 16.81 -27.50
CA ALA A 171 -23.68 16.48 -26.95
C ALA A 171 -23.61 15.97 -25.50
N LEU A 172 -24.72 16.11 -24.79
CA LEU A 172 -24.82 15.58 -23.43
C LEU A 172 -24.52 14.09 -23.38
N PRO A 173 -23.72 13.63 -22.39
CA PRO A 173 -23.35 12.24 -22.25
C PRO A 173 -24.56 11.29 -22.15
N ASP A 174 -24.51 10.19 -22.88
CA ASP A 174 -25.51 9.13 -22.88
C ASP A 174 -24.82 7.78 -22.80
N ARG A 175 -25.39 6.82 -22.06
CA ARG A 175 -24.81 5.50 -21.84
C ARG A 175 -24.99 4.51 -22.98
N ASN A 176 -25.87 4.81 -23.93
CA ASN A 176 -26.29 3.85 -24.95
C ASN A 176 -25.90 4.23 -26.38
N THR A 177 -25.13 5.30 -26.56
CA THR A 177 -24.76 5.81 -27.88
C THR A 177 -23.26 5.97 -28.06
N TYR A 178 -22.80 5.93 -29.30
CA TYR A 178 -21.43 6.21 -29.70
C TYR A 178 -21.21 7.72 -29.85
N TYR A 179 -19.96 8.15 -29.61
CA TYR A 179 -19.51 9.53 -29.82
C TYR A 179 -18.36 9.62 -30.82
N GLY A 180 -17.92 8.47 -31.36
CA GLY A 180 -16.99 8.42 -32.47
C GLY A 180 -15.52 8.59 -32.12
N GLY A 181 -15.18 8.65 -30.82
CA GLY A 181 -13.78 8.69 -30.40
C GLY A 181 -13.00 7.48 -30.93
N ASP A 182 -11.79 7.73 -31.45
CA ASP A 182 -10.96 6.76 -32.14
C ASP A 182 -9.47 6.96 -31.88
N PHE A 183 -8.62 6.09 -32.44
CA PHE A 183 -7.17 6.22 -32.31
C PHE A 183 -6.61 7.47 -32.98
N ALA A 184 -7.21 7.91 -34.11
CA ALA A 184 -6.79 9.13 -34.76
C ALA A 184 -7.02 10.34 -33.82
N GLY A 185 -8.11 10.30 -33.05
CA GLY A 185 -8.40 11.28 -32.00
C GLY A 185 -7.39 11.27 -30.85
N ILE A 186 -7.03 10.08 -30.39
CA ILE A 186 -5.99 9.95 -29.35
C ILE A 186 -4.66 10.54 -29.86
N ILE A 187 -4.25 10.18 -31.07
CA ILE A 187 -3.01 10.68 -31.69
C ILE A 187 -3.04 12.22 -31.79
N LYS A 188 -4.14 12.81 -32.22
CA LYS A 188 -4.29 14.28 -32.30
C LYS A 188 -4.21 14.97 -30.92
N LYS A 189 -4.44 14.24 -29.84
CA LYS A 189 -4.45 14.76 -28.47
C LYS A 189 -3.23 14.36 -27.66
N LEU A 190 -2.20 13.74 -28.25
CA LEU A 190 -0.99 13.33 -27.53
C LEU A 190 -0.26 14.53 -26.92
N ASP A 191 -0.16 15.66 -27.62
CA ASP A 191 0.49 16.86 -27.09
C ASP A 191 -0.24 17.39 -25.85
N TYR A 192 -1.57 17.43 -25.88
CA TYR A 192 -2.40 17.80 -24.73
C TYR A 192 -2.16 16.87 -23.52
N LEU A 193 -2.08 15.56 -23.74
CA LEU A 193 -1.79 14.60 -22.70
C LEU A 193 -0.37 14.77 -22.15
N ALA A 194 0.60 15.02 -23.03
CA ALA A 194 1.99 15.27 -22.64
C ALA A 194 2.15 16.56 -21.82
N GLU A 195 1.45 17.64 -22.18
CA GLU A 195 1.42 18.89 -21.41
C GLU A 195 0.85 18.72 -20.01
N MET A 196 -0.10 17.77 -19.82
CA MET A 196 -0.62 17.38 -18.52
C MET A 196 0.36 16.51 -17.70
N GLY A 197 1.50 16.13 -18.26
CA GLY A 197 2.49 15.25 -17.61
C GLY A 197 2.16 13.77 -17.71
N VAL A 198 1.19 13.38 -18.55
CA VAL A 198 0.82 11.96 -18.76
C VAL A 198 1.95 11.25 -19.51
N ARG A 199 2.40 10.12 -18.96
CA ARG A 199 3.45 9.28 -19.56
C ARG A 199 2.96 7.88 -19.95
N ILE A 200 1.85 7.45 -19.36
CA ILE A 200 1.28 6.13 -19.60
C ILE A 200 -0.19 6.27 -19.95
N LEU A 201 -0.61 5.68 -21.08
CA LEU A 201 -2.01 5.59 -21.48
C LEU A 201 -2.55 4.20 -21.14
N TYR A 202 -3.64 4.16 -20.40
CA TYR A 202 -4.44 2.97 -20.17
C TYR A 202 -5.69 3.05 -21.04
N LEU A 203 -5.75 2.27 -22.12
CA LEU A 203 -6.87 2.33 -23.05
C LEU A 203 -8.02 1.41 -22.59
N SER A 204 -9.27 1.85 -22.75
CA SER A 204 -10.42 0.95 -22.69
C SER A 204 -10.31 -0.14 -23.77
N PRO A 205 -11.07 -1.25 -23.65
CA PRO A 205 -10.99 -2.33 -24.67
C PRO A 205 -11.17 -1.80 -26.10
N LEU A 206 -10.41 -2.37 -27.06
CA LEU A 206 -10.33 -1.89 -28.45
C LEU A 206 -10.79 -2.92 -29.48
N PHE A 207 -10.97 -4.16 -29.07
CA PHE A 207 -11.35 -5.25 -29.96
C PHE A 207 -12.82 -5.19 -30.40
N LEU A 208 -13.19 -6.09 -31.31
CA LEU A 208 -14.55 -6.13 -31.84
C LEU A 208 -15.59 -6.38 -30.75
N SER A 209 -16.59 -5.54 -30.68
CA SER A 209 -17.64 -5.58 -29.68
C SER A 209 -18.93 -4.93 -30.20
N GLY A 210 -20.05 -5.36 -29.67
CA GLY A 210 -21.36 -4.78 -29.97
C GLY A 210 -21.68 -3.49 -29.19
N SER A 211 -20.83 -3.13 -28.20
CA SER A 211 -21.06 -1.95 -27.34
C SER A 211 -19.98 -0.89 -27.51
N TYR A 212 -20.31 0.35 -27.18
CA TYR A 212 -19.38 1.49 -27.22
C TYR A 212 -18.23 1.34 -26.19
N HIS A 213 -18.44 0.65 -25.09
CA HIS A 213 -17.44 0.46 -24.06
C HIS A 213 -16.48 -0.71 -24.34
N LYS A 214 -16.85 -1.61 -25.23
CA LYS A 214 -16.06 -2.75 -25.73
C LYS A 214 -15.56 -3.74 -24.66
N TYR A 215 -16.14 -3.74 -23.44
CA TYR A 215 -15.83 -4.75 -22.42
C TYR A 215 -16.47 -6.12 -22.68
N ASP A 216 -17.42 -6.18 -23.61
CA ASP A 216 -18.10 -7.37 -24.13
C ASP A 216 -17.47 -7.80 -25.45
N VAL A 217 -16.17 -8.11 -25.42
CA VAL A 217 -15.38 -8.49 -26.60
C VAL A 217 -15.98 -9.73 -27.27
N ILE A 218 -16.20 -9.63 -28.60
CA ILE A 218 -16.68 -10.72 -29.46
C ILE A 218 -15.48 -11.43 -30.11
N ASP A 219 -14.47 -10.67 -30.51
CA ASP A 219 -13.27 -11.18 -31.18
C ASP A 219 -12.05 -10.32 -30.83
N TYR A 220 -10.86 -10.97 -30.70
CA TYR A 220 -9.59 -10.36 -30.31
C TYR A 220 -8.71 -10.04 -31.51
#